data_cbb3495b59acdb2baa62de1c1f7eccc4
#
_entry.id   cbb3495b59acdb2baa62de1c1f7eccc4
#
_cell.length_a   1.000
_cell.length_b   1.000
_cell.length_c   1.000
_cell.angle_alpha   90.00
_cell.angle_beta   90.00
_cell.angle_gamma   90.00
#
_symmetry.space_group_name_H-M   'P 1'
#
loop_
_entity.id
_entity.type
_entity.pdbx_description
1 polymer ?
#
loop_
_entity_poly.entity_id
_entity_poly.type
_entity_poly.pdbx_seq_one_letter_code
_entity_poly.pdbx_strand_id
1 'polypeptide(L)'
;MDSVTASTIPPTSRAHPDGDGGEAAAVGQVPPASPPAENPVTIGHPAARRSLARRMMVIAALWISILLLGGGFALDRTLVRLVEDNFDEQLEYVQTALISTAEIDSFGDVQLYRSLGDQRFLEPNSGVYWQVTGEGHQPFPSRSLWDRSLELHGDHVDKQPHFYNSDQFEGEPLRIVERTVMLPDSDTEWTFAVASARGELDYQITRIRSILIWSFAALGMGLLTLAMLQSWYGLSPLRRVRNAIQAMRSEGANRISEPLPLEVEPLVEEINALLAHTEQQAEEARMHAGNLAHALKTPLTVLTNAATAHDPKLSDLVCRETKTMQ
;
A
#
# COMPACT_ATOMS: atom_id res chain seq x y z
N MET A 1 21.55 -41.47 -9.18
CA MET A 1 21.11 -41.68 -10.56
C MET A 1 21.13 -40.30 -11.17
N ASP A 2 22.30 -39.88 -11.60
CA ASP A 2 22.85 -40.01 -12.98
C ASP A 2 22.07 -39.10 -13.91
N SER A 3 22.57 -38.21 -14.60
CA SER A 3 23.89 -37.88 -15.20
C SER A 3 23.61 -36.76 -16.21
N VAL A 4 24.41 -35.86 -16.37
CA VAL A 4 25.61 -35.64 -17.23
C VAL A 4 25.34 -34.57 -18.31
N THR A 5 26.05 -33.48 -18.16
CA THR A 5 26.97 -32.72 -19.04
C THR A 5 26.85 -32.76 -20.55
N ALA A 6 27.07 -31.55 -21.20
CA ALA A 6 28.10 -31.26 -22.23
C ALA A 6 27.84 -29.86 -22.81
N SER A 7 28.60 -28.86 -22.69
CA SER A 7 29.95 -28.45 -23.16
C SER A 7 30.22 -28.76 -24.63
N THR A 8 30.33 -27.74 -25.50
CA THR A 8 31.27 -27.76 -26.63
C THR A 8 31.55 -26.35 -27.15
N ILE A 9 32.82 -26.02 -27.19
CA ILE A 9 33.51 -24.83 -27.68
C ILE A 9 34.14 -25.21 -29.07
N PRO A 10 34.71 -24.28 -29.85
CA PRO A 10 34.66 -24.12 -31.32
C PRO A 10 35.79 -24.84 -32.10
N PRO A 11 35.98 -24.56 -33.39
CA PRO A 11 37.35 -24.37 -33.86
C PRO A 11 37.63 -23.19 -34.79
N THR A 12 38.76 -22.62 -34.59
CA THR A 12 39.63 -21.80 -35.42
C THR A 12 40.17 -22.53 -36.65
N SER A 13 40.48 -21.79 -37.75
CA SER A 13 41.67 -22.02 -38.61
C SER A 13 41.67 -21.01 -39.75
N ARG A 14 42.67 -20.11 -39.88
CA ARG A 14 43.92 -20.09 -40.63
C ARG A 14 43.74 -20.37 -42.14
N ALA A 15 44.31 -19.69 -43.12
CA ALA A 15 45.52 -18.92 -43.27
C ALA A 15 45.55 -18.35 -44.71
N HIS A 16 46.35 -17.32 -44.91
CA HIS A 16 47.04 -16.76 -46.05
C HIS A 16 47.58 -17.79 -47.09
N PRO A 17 48.20 -17.40 -48.28
CA PRO A 17 48.64 -16.07 -48.79
C PRO A 17 48.62 -15.92 -50.35
N ASP A 18 49.13 -14.71 -50.77
CA ASP A 18 49.94 -14.40 -51.95
C ASP A 18 49.35 -14.18 -53.34
N GLY A 19 49.84 -13.05 -53.95
CA GLY A 19 50.08 -12.95 -55.37
C GLY A 19 49.73 -11.64 -56.06
N ASP A 20 50.62 -10.65 -55.92
CA ASP A 20 51.37 -9.95 -56.99
C ASP A 20 50.66 -9.23 -58.14
N GLY A 21 51.05 -7.98 -58.34
CA GLY A 21 51.34 -7.40 -59.66
C GLY A 21 50.31 -6.46 -60.28
N GLY A 22 50.67 -5.19 -60.45
CA GLY A 22 50.09 -4.39 -61.50
C GLY A 22 49.88 -2.90 -61.22
N GLU A 23 50.92 -2.16 -61.41
CA GLU A 23 51.04 -0.70 -61.49
C GLU A 23 50.32 -0.17 -62.76
N ALA A 24 49.33 0.76 -62.58
CA ALA A 24 48.95 1.70 -63.64
C ALA A 24 48.34 2.96 -63.04
N ALA A 25 49.00 4.07 -63.28
CA ALA A 25 48.56 5.42 -62.96
C ALA A 25 47.29 5.83 -63.71
N ALA A 26 46.34 6.43 -63.04
CA ALA A 26 45.34 7.28 -63.65
C ALA A 26 44.68 8.26 -62.64
N VAL A 27 44.96 9.50 -62.89
CA VAL A 27 44.10 10.68 -62.88
C VAL A 27 43.13 10.84 -61.70
N GLY A 28 43.35 11.89 -60.91
CA GLY A 28 42.55 12.35 -59.79
C GLY A 28 41.05 12.59 -60.11
N GLN A 29 40.22 11.91 -59.41
CA GLN A 29 38.85 12.30 -59.18
C GLN A 29 38.67 12.59 -57.71
N VAL A 30 38.35 13.86 -57.39
CA VAL A 30 37.93 14.31 -56.06
C VAL A 30 36.62 13.63 -55.72
N PRO A 31 36.53 12.85 -54.62
CA PRO A 31 35.26 12.26 -54.25
C PRO A 31 34.30 13.36 -53.74
N PRO A 32 32.99 13.26 -54.02
CA PRO A 32 32.00 14.19 -53.48
C PRO A 32 31.97 14.08 -51.96
N ALA A 33 31.91 15.24 -51.32
CA ALA A 33 31.82 15.38 -49.86
C ALA A 33 30.61 14.56 -49.34
N SER A 34 30.90 13.66 -48.43
CA SER A 34 29.88 12.91 -47.68
C SER A 34 29.00 13.90 -46.91
N PRO A 35 27.65 13.71 -46.91
CA PRO A 35 26.78 14.53 -46.08
C PRO A 35 27.12 14.32 -44.61
N PRO A 36 26.97 15.36 -43.76
CA PRO A 36 27.25 15.24 -42.33
C PRO A 36 26.37 14.15 -41.71
N ALA A 37 27.01 13.26 -40.97
CA ALA A 37 26.33 12.22 -40.24
C ALA A 37 25.29 12.88 -39.32
N GLU A 38 24.00 12.70 -39.64
CA GLU A 38 22.93 13.00 -38.71
C GLU A 38 23.12 12.08 -37.50
N ASN A 39 23.49 12.66 -36.36
CA ASN A 39 23.44 11.98 -35.08
C ASN A 39 22.00 11.47 -34.85
N PRO A 40 21.79 10.20 -34.63
CA PRO A 40 20.46 9.72 -34.28
C PRO A 40 20.05 10.44 -32.99
N VAL A 41 19.06 11.30 -33.11
CA VAL A 41 18.37 11.88 -31.94
C VAL A 41 17.82 10.68 -31.15
N THR A 42 18.52 10.36 -30.09
CA THR A 42 18.07 9.36 -29.11
C THR A 42 16.75 9.89 -28.55
N ILE A 43 15.63 9.43 -29.13
CA ILE A 43 14.31 9.67 -28.57
C ILE A 43 14.32 8.90 -27.24
N GLY A 44 14.69 9.60 -26.16
CA GLY A 44 14.58 9.09 -24.82
C GLY A 44 13.15 8.58 -24.64
N HIS A 45 13.01 7.29 -24.35
CA HIS A 45 11.74 6.71 -23.99
C HIS A 45 11.10 7.60 -22.91
N PRO A 46 9.88 8.07 -23.08
CA PRO A 46 9.22 8.87 -22.07
C PRO A 46 9.13 7.98 -20.81
N ALA A 47 9.94 8.31 -19.80
CA ALA A 47 9.80 7.74 -18.46
C ALA A 47 8.30 7.77 -18.15
N ALA A 48 7.72 6.60 -17.86
CA ALA A 48 6.30 6.42 -17.66
C ALA A 48 5.79 7.52 -16.71
N ARG A 49 5.13 8.52 -17.25
CA ARG A 49 4.59 9.67 -16.50
C ARG A 49 3.53 9.09 -15.56
N ARG A 50 3.94 8.82 -14.31
CA ARG A 50 3.05 8.32 -13.27
C ARG A 50 1.95 9.35 -13.09
N SER A 51 0.70 8.99 -13.41
CA SER A 51 -0.40 9.93 -13.30
C SER A 51 -0.51 10.40 -11.84
N LEU A 52 -0.73 11.70 -11.64
CA LEU A 52 -0.92 12.31 -10.32
C LEU A 52 -1.99 11.57 -9.51
N ALA A 53 -3.09 11.18 -10.17
CA ALA A 53 -4.16 10.37 -9.59
C ALA A 53 -3.63 9.06 -8.97
N ARG A 54 -2.75 8.33 -9.70
CA ARG A 54 -2.19 7.09 -9.19
C ARG A 54 -1.31 7.32 -7.96
N ARG A 55 -0.54 8.40 -7.95
CA ARG A 55 0.31 8.76 -6.80
C ARG A 55 -0.53 9.09 -5.57
N MET A 56 -1.58 9.91 -5.74
CA MET A 56 -2.50 10.23 -4.65
C MET A 56 -3.22 8.99 -4.12
N MET A 57 -3.66 8.10 -5.01
CA MET A 57 -4.33 6.85 -4.64
C MET A 57 -3.41 5.91 -3.86
N VAL A 58 -2.13 5.77 -4.29
CA VAL A 58 -1.15 4.95 -3.56
C VAL A 58 -0.86 5.52 -2.16
N ILE A 59 -0.72 6.85 -2.05
CA ILE A 59 -0.50 7.50 -0.74
C ILE A 59 -1.72 7.30 0.15
N ALA A 60 -2.93 7.51 -0.35
CA ALA A 60 -4.16 7.28 0.41
C ALA A 60 -4.29 5.82 0.84
N ALA A 61 -4.06 4.86 -0.06
CA ALA A 61 -4.10 3.44 0.25
C ALA A 61 -3.07 3.05 1.32
N LEU A 62 -1.85 3.61 1.23
CA LEU A 62 -0.80 3.38 2.23
C LEU A 62 -1.22 3.89 3.62
N TRP A 63 -1.72 5.13 3.71
CA TRP A 63 -2.18 5.70 4.96
C TRP A 63 -3.38 4.95 5.56
N ILE A 64 -4.37 4.60 4.73
CA ILE A 64 -5.51 3.79 5.14
C ILE A 64 -5.04 2.44 5.68
N SER A 65 -4.12 1.77 4.97
CA SER A 65 -3.59 0.47 5.40
C SER A 65 -2.82 0.57 6.73
N ILE A 66 -1.96 1.57 6.90
CA ILE A 66 -1.22 1.78 8.15
C ILE A 66 -2.19 2.02 9.32
N LEU A 67 -3.18 2.87 9.12
CA LEU A 67 -4.15 3.21 10.17
C LEU A 67 -5.03 2.01 10.54
N LEU A 68 -5.52 1.25 9.56
CA LEU A 68 -6.36 0.09 9.79
C LEU A 68 -5.57 -1.07 10.43
N LEU A 69 -4.35 -1.34 9.96
CA LEU A 69 -3.51 -2.38 10.54
C LEU A 69 -3.07 -2.03 11.96
N GLY A 70 -2.62 -0.78 12.18
CA GLY A 70 -2.21 -0.31 13.52
C GLY A 70 -3.39 -0.26 14.50
N GLY A 71 -4.51 0.33 14.08
CA GLY A 71 -5.73 0.41 14.89
C GLY A 71 -6.35 -0.97 15.13
N GLY A 72 -6.40 -1.82 14.10
CA GLY A 72 -6.89 -3.20 14.23
C GLY A 72 -6.05 -4.04 15.18
N PHE A 73 -4.72 -3.93 15.07
CA PHE A 73 -3.81 -4.63 15.98
C PHE A 73 -3.96 -4.15 17.44
N ALA A 74 -4.05 -2.83 17.65
CA ALA A 74 -4.24 -2.26 18.99
C ALA A 74 -5.57 -2.72 19.60
N LEU A 75 -6.64 -2.71 18.79
CA LEU A 75 -7.96 -3.14 19.24
C LEU A 75 -8.02 -4.65 19.54
N ASP A 76 -7.41 -5.50 18.66
CA ASP A 76 -7.30 -6.94 18.93
C ASP A 76 -6.61 -7.20 20.26
N ARG A 77 -5.44 -6.56 20.48
CA ARG A 77 -4.70 -6.72 21.74
C ARG A 77 -5.50 -6.30 22.96
N THR A 78 -6.22 -5.20 22.87
CA THR A 78 -7.02 -4.69 23.98
C THR A 78 -8.21 -5.59 24.27
N LEU A 79 -8.93 -6.05 23.25
CA LEU A 79 -10.09 -6.92 23.42
C LEU A 79 -9.71 -8.32 23.92
N VAL A 80 -8.61 -8.88 23.39
CA VAL A 80 -8.11 -10.19 23.87
C VAL A 80 -7.75 -10.10 25.33
N ARG A 81 -6.99 -9.08 25.75
CA ARG A 81 -6.66 -8.87 27.18
C ARG A 81 -7.93 -8.74 28.02
N LEU A 82 -8.89 -7.92 27.58
CA LEU A 82 -10.14 -7.74 28.32
C LEU A 82 -10.89 -9.06 28.55
N VAL A 83 -10.89 -9.95 27.56
CA VAL A 83 -11.55 -11.26 27.67
C VAL A 83 -10.76 -12.19 28.59
N GLU A 84 -9.42 -12.18 28.51
CA GLU A 84 -8.54 -12.94 29.39
C GLU A 84 -8.65 -12.44 30.84
N ASP A 85 -8.60 -11.14 31.07
CA ASP A 85 -8.71 -10.55 32.42
C ASP A 85 -10.07 -10.87 33.05
N ASN A 86 -11.16 -10.77 32.29
CA ASN A 86 -12.50 -11.18 32.77
C ASN A 86 -12.58 -12.66 33.14
N PHE A 87 -11.92 -13.51 32.37
CA PHE A 87 -11.90 -14.93 32.63
C PHE A 87 -11.09 -15.24 33.89
N ASP A 88 -9.94 -14.59 34.07
CA ASP A 88 -9.12 -14.70 35.26
C ASP A 88 -9.84 -14.19 36.52
N GLU A 89 -10.56 -13.07 36.41
CA GLU A 89 -11.38 -12.52 37.49
C GLU A 89 -12.50 -13.50 37.95
N GLN A 90 -13.12 -14.19 37.00
CA GLN A 90 -14.10 -15.23 37.31
C GLN A 90 -13.47 -16.42 38.05
N LEU A 91 -12.30 -16.87 37.64
CA LEU A 91 -11.57 -17.94 38.32
C LEU A 91 -11.18 -17.54 39.73
N GLU A 92 -10.66 -16.31 39.90
CA GLU A 92 -10.28 -15.75 41.22
C GLU A 92 -11.51 -15.64 42.15
N TYR A 93 -12.67 -15.21 41.61
CA TYR A 93 -13.91 -15.18 42.38
C TYR A 93 -14.31 -16.56 42.88
N VAL A 94 -14.25 -17.60 42.05
CA VAL A 94 -14.53 -18.98 42.45
C VAL A 94 -13.50 -19.49 43.45
N GLN A 95 -12.22 -19.17 43.28
CA GLN A 95 -11.14 -19.51 44.20
C GLN A 95 -11.38 -18.87 45.58
N THR A 96 -11.74 -17.61 45.61
CA THR A 96 -12.05 -16.88 46.85
C THR A 96 -13.27 -17.49 47.55
N ALA A 97 -14.30 -17.89 46.80
CA ALA A 97 -15.46 -18.60 47.33
C ALA A 97 -15.07 -19.96 47.89
N LEU A 98 -14.20 -20.71 47.21
CA LEU A 98 -13.67 -21.99 47.66
C LEU A 98 -12.91 -21.84 48.99
N ILE A 99 -11.98 -20.85 49.08
CA ILE A 99 -11.22 -20.56 50.30
C ILE A 99 -12.16 -20.20 51.44
N SER A 100 -13.18 -19.38 51.18
CA SER A 100 -14.11 -18.89 52.20
C SER A 100 -15.06 -19.95 52.76
N THR A 101 -15.22 -21.05 52.04
CA THR A 101 -16.09 -22.21 52.46
C THR A 101 -15.29 -23.39 53.00
N ALA A 102 -13.95 -23.30 52.95
CA ALA A 102 -13.07 -24.35 53.45
C ALA A 102 -12.91 -24.26 54.98
N GLU A 103 -13.07 -25.35 55.66
CA GLU A 103 -12.85 -25.51 57.08
C GLU A 103 -11.98 -26.74 57.32
N ILE A 104 -11.27 -26.76 58.49
CA ILE A 104 -10.50 -27.91 58.93
C ILE A 104 -11.34 -28.78 59.81
N ASP A 105 -11.42 -30.06 59.51
CA ASP A 105 -12.12 -31.02 60.34
C ASP A 105 -11.30 -31.44 61.60
N SER A 106 -11.88 -32.25 62.47
CA SER A 106 -11.25 -32.75 63.65
C SER A 106 -10.05 -33.67 63.44
N PHE A 107 -9.81 -34.10 62.18
CA PHE A 107 -8.68 -34.94 61.77
C PHE A 107 -7.55 -34.13 61.12
N GLY A 108 -7.80 -32.82 60.91
CA GLY A 108 -6.84 -31.94 60.25
C GLY A 108 -6.97 -31.87 58.75
N ASP A 109 -7.99 -32.49 58.16
CA ASP A 109 -8.25 -32.47 56.71
C ASP A 109 -9.22 -31.36 56.34
N VAL A 110 -9.05 -30.81 55.08
CA VAL A 110 -9.95 -29.78 54.56
C VAL A 110 -11.28 -30.36 54.16
N GLN A 111 -12.34 -29.72 54.64
CA GLN A 111 -13.72 -29.98 54.21
C GLN A 111 -14.39 -28.68 53.76
N LEU A 112 -15.38 -28.80 52.88
CA LEU A 112 -16.21 -27.67 52.47
C LEU A 112 -17.49 -27.65 53.28
N TYR A 113 -17.70 -26.64 54.07
CA TYR A 113 -18.93 -26.44 54.84
C TYR A 113 -20.16 -26.27 53.93
N ARG A 114 -19.97 -25.69 52.74
CA ARG A 114 -21.00 -25.52 51.74
C ARG A 114 -20.46 -25.86 50.36
N SER A 115 -21.24 -26.57 49.56
CA SER A 115 -20.88 -26.77 48.16
C SER A 115 -20.87 -25.44 47.39
N LEU A 116 -19.92 -25.29 46.50
CA LEU A 116 -19.87 -24.16 45.54
C LEU A 116 -21.16 -24.21 44.69
N GLY A 117 -21.77 -23.05 44.44
CA GLY A 117 -23.07 -22.94 43.78
C GLY A 117 -23.09 -23.36 42.30
N ASP A 118 -21.93 -23.56 41.68
CA ASP A 118 -21.87 -24.00 40.29
C ASP A 118 -21.98 -25.51 40.17
N GLN A 119 -23.06 -25.99 39.52
CA GLN A 119 -23.36 -27.40 39.35
C GLN A 119 -22.32 -28.15 38.50
N ARG A 120 -21.57 -27.43 37.65
CA ARG A 120 -20.54 -28.04 36.83
C ARG A 120 -19.45 -28.70 37.66
N PHE A 121 -19.21 -28.27 38.91
CA PHE A 121 -18.25 -28.95 39.79
C PHE A 121 -18.71 -30.33 40.26
N LEU A 122 -19.98 -30.68 40.04
CA LEU A 122 -20.54 -31.99 40.39
C LEU A 122 -20.60 -32.95 39.19
N GLU A 123 -20.43 -32.43 37.96
CA GLU A 123 -20.51 -33.23 36.75
C GLU A 123 -19.12 -33.69 36.33
N PRO A 124 -18.85 -34.98 36.16
CA PRO A 124 -17.54 -35.46 35.72
C PRO A 124 -17.13 -34.89 34.38
N ASN A 125 -15.89 -34.45 34.28
CA ASN A 125 -15.29 -33.87 33.06
C ASN A 125 -16.04 -32.65 32.49
N SER A 126 -16.58 -31.82 33.35
CA SER A 126 -17.39 -30.64 32.97
C SER A 126 -16.58 -29.47 32.40
N GLY A 127 -15.26 -29.53 32.43
CA GLY A 127 -14.41 -28.44 32.03
C GLY A 127 -14.12 -27.40 33.11
N VAL A 128 -14.71 -27.54 34.30
CA VAL A 128 -14.38 -26.70 35.47
C VAL A 128 -14.03 -27.58 36.65
N TYR A 129 -12.94 -27.28 37.28
CA TYR A 129 -12.32 -28.12 38.29
C TYR A 129 -11.80 -27.27 39.44
N TRP A 130 -11.78 -27.87 40.62
CA TRP A 130 -11.00 -27.32 41.73
C TRP A 130 -10.33 -28.45 42.52
N GLN A 131 -9.23 -28.12 43.16
CA GLN A 131 -8.49 -29.04 44.03
C GLN A 131 -7.85 -28.24 45.16
N VAL A 132 -7.90 -28.82 46.34
CA VAL A 132 -7.19 -28.30 47.52
C VAL A 132 -6.11 -29.30 47.92
N THR A 133 -4.89 -28.83 48.14
CA THR A 133 -3.75 -29.68 48.50
C THR A 133 -3.00 -29.07 49.68
N GLY A 134 -2.67 -29.85 50.67
CA GLY A 134 -1.86 -29.46 51.82
C GLY A 134 -0.66 -30.36 51.99
N GLU A 135 0.42 -29.85 52.54
CA GLU A 135 1.63 -30.65 52.77
C GLU A 135 1.33 -31.78 53.74
N GLY A 136 1.63 -33.04 53.33
CA GLY A 136 1.36 -34.24 54.13
C GLY A 136 -0.10 -34.73 54.13
N HIS A 137 -1.01 -34.05 53.44
CA HIS A 137 -2.41 -34.43 53.32
C HIS A 137 -2.76 -34.97 51.93
N GLN A 138 -3.81 -35.77 51.83
CA GLN A 138 -4.31 -36.17 50.51
C GLN A 138 -4.99 -35.03 49.79
N PRO A 139 -4.81 -34.90 48.46
CA PRO A 139 -5.51 -33.87 47.68
C PRO A 139 -7.02 -34.03 47.81
N PHE A 140 -7.73 -32.94 48.01
CA PHE A 140 -9.19 -32.88 48.05
C PHE A 140 -9.73 -32.28 46.75
N PRO A 141 -10.11 -33.12 45.77
CA PRO A 141 -10.53 -32.66 44.46
C PRO A 141 -12.04 -32.42 44.38
N SER A 142 -12.46 -31.58 43.40
CA SER A 142 -13.85 -31.49 42.99
C SER A 142 -14.32 -32.81 42.36
N ARG A 143 -15.62 -33.09 42.45
CA ARG A 143 -16.22 -34.27 41.82
C ARG A 143 -16.07 -34.25 40.30
N SER A 144 -15.94 -33.06 39.70
CA SER A 144 -15.71 -32.90 38.25
C SER A 144 -14.38 -33.45 37.76
N LEU A 145 -13.36 -33.54 38.64
CA LEU A 145 -12.07 -34.14 38.30
C LEU A 145 -12.18 -35.68 38.14
N TRP A 146 -13.12 -36.31 38.82
CA TRP A 146 -13.36 -37.74 38.83
C TRP A 146 -12.15 -38.57 39.26
N ASP A 147 -11.39 -39.12 38.28
CA ASP A 147 -10.19 -39.91 38.47
C ASP A 147 -8.89 -39.12 38.12
N ARG A 148 -9.03 -37.85 37.74
CA ARG A 148 -7.94 -36.96 37.40
C ARG A 148 -7.52 -36.11 38.59
N SER A 149 -6.30 -35.63 38.58
CA SER A 149 -5.75 -34.67 39.54
C SER A 149 -5.08 -33.50 38.84
N LEU A 150 -5.14 -32.33 39.43
CA LEU A 150 -4.42 -31.18 38.98
C LEU A 150 -2.98 -31.24 39.44
N GLU A 151 -2.03 -31.11 38.51
CA GLU A 151 -0.62 -30.92 38.83
C GLU A 151 -0.39 -29.42 39.14
N LEU A 152 -0.12 -29.16 40.43
CA LEU A 152 0.04 -27.80 40.96
C LEU A 152 1.54 -27.50 41.12
N HIS A 153 1.92 -26.24 40.92
CA HIS A 153 3.32 -25.85 41.02
C HIS A 153 3.77 -25.59 42.45
N GLY A 154 2.85 -25.25 43.39
CA GLY A 154 3.07 -25.27 44.85
C GLY A 154 4.15 -24.35 45.43
N ASP A 155 5.05 -23.83 44.63
CA ASP A 155 6.28 -23.13 45.03
C ASP A 155 6.12 -21.60 45.20
N HIS A 156 4.88 -21.12 45.32
CA HIS A 156 4.63 -19.69 45.39
C HIS A 156 4.82 -19.15 46.83
N VAL A 157 5.92 -18.44 47.04
CA VAL A 157 6.27 -17.81 48.33
C VAL A 157 5.31 -16.67 48.70
N ASP A 158 4.64 -16.09 47.69
CA ASP A 158 3.66 -14.99 47.91
C ASP A 158 2.22 -15.54 48.02
N LYS A 159 1.38 -14.88 48.79
CA LYS A 159 -0.03 -15.27 48.97
C LYS A 159 -0.93 -14.68 47.90
N GLN A 160 -0.38 -14.32 46.73
CA GLN A 160 -1.11 -13.77 45.59
C GLN A 160 -1.69 -14.91 44.72
N PRO A 161 -2.80 -14.67 44.00
CA PRO A 161 -3.29 -15.62 43.01
C PRO A 161 -2.34 -15.67 41.79
N HIS A 162 -1.92 -16.87 41.40
CA HIS A 162 -1.06 -17.14 40.23
C HIS A 162 -1.87 -17.78 39.12
N PHE A 163 -1.86 -17.14 37.95
CA PHE A 163 -2.58 -17.61 36.77
C PHE A 163 -1.62 -18.20 35.77
N TYR A 164 -1.89 -19.43 35.32
CA TYR A 164 -1.11 -20.07 34.28
C TYR A 164 -1.95 -21.00 33.40
N ASN A 165 -1.40 -21.33 32.24
CA ASN A 165 -2.01 -22.28 31.32
C ASN A 165 -1.39 -23.65 31.51
N SER A 166 -2.21 -24.71 31.44
CA SER A 166 -1.76 -26.09 31.57
C SER A 166 -2.42 -26.96 30.50
N ASP A 167 -1.63 -27.80 29.86
CA ASP A 167 -2.07 -28.78 28.85
C ASP A 167 -2.03 -30.20 29.41
N GLN A 168 -2.16 -30.37 30.74
CA GLN A 168 -2.07 -31.66 31.44
C GLN A 168 -3.19 -32.62 31.04
N PHE A 169 -4.35 -32.13 30.57
CA PHE A 169 -5.45 -32.96 30.09
C PHE A 169 -5.45 -33.01 28.58
N GLU A 170 -5.35 -34.17 27.99
CA GLU A 170 -5.30 -34.38 26.54
C GLU A 170 -6.56 -33.82 25.87
N GLY A 171 -6.35 -32.88 24.94
CA GLY A 171 -7.43 -32.21 24.20
C GLY A 171 -8.23 -31.17 24.99
N GLU A 172 -7.89 -30.90 26.25
CA GLU A 172 -8.57 -29.95 27.12
C GLU A 172 -7.54 -28.97 27.76
N PRO A 173 -7.09 -27.93 27.05
CA PRO A 173 -6.21 -26.92 27.63
C PRO A 173 -6.92 -26.18 28.74
N LEU A 174 -6.24 -26.03 29.89
CA LEU A 174 -6.79 -25.42 31.09
C LEU A 174 -6.15 -24.05 31.34
N ARG A 175 -6.95 -23.15 31.92
CA ARG A 175 -6.48 -21.96 32.65
C ARG A 175 -6.64 -22.26 34.13
N ILE A 176 -5.56 -22.15 34.90
CA ILE A 176 -5.52 -22.48 36.33
C ILE A 176 -5.18 -21.23 37.10
N VAL A 177 -5.89 -20.99 38.20
CA VAL A 177 -5.49 -20.06 39.25
C VAL A 177 -5.16 -20.84 40.49
N GLU A 178 -4.00 -20.55 41.04
CA GLU A 178 -3.44 -21.21 42.23
C GLU A 178 -3.12 -20.17 43.30
N ARG A 179 -3.47 -20.45 44.55
CA ARG A 179 -3.16 -19.58 45.67
C ARG A 179 -2.96 -20.42 46.93
N THR A 180 -1.84 -20.15 47.63
CA THR A 180 -1.53 -20.77 48.91
C THR A 180 -1.96 -19.87 50.06
N VAL A 181 -2.71 -20.42 50.97
CA VAL A 181 -3.23 -19.70 52.15
C VAL A 181 -3.13 -20.59 53.39
N MET A 182 -3.00 -19.98 54.55
CA MET A 182 -3.07 -20.65 55.81
C MET A 182 -4.52 -20.51 56.33
N LEU A 183 -5.18 -21.62 56.62
CA LEU A 183 -6.52 -21.65 57.15
C LEU A 183 -6.50 -21.42 58.68
N PRO A 184 -7.54 -20.83 59.28
CA PRO A 184 -7.74 -20.82 60.69
C PRO A 184 -7.69 -22.26 61.26
N ASP A 185 -7.07 -22.42 62.42
CA ASP A 185 -6.92 -23.72 63.11
C ASP A 185 -6.02 -24.76 62.36
N SER A 186 -5.19 -24.34 61.40
CA SER A 186 -4.20 -25.17 60.74
C SER A 186 -2.81 -24.55 60.78
N ASP A 187 -1.81 -25.37 61.10
CA ASP A 187 -0.41 -25.03 60.97
C ASP A 187 0.17 -25.36 59.58
N THR A 188 -0.67 -25.95 58.70
CA THR A 188 -0.30 -26.35 57.35
C THR A 188 -0.74 -25.29 56.35
N GLU A 189 0.11 -25.02 55.36
CA GLU A 189 -0.21 -24.20 54.17
C GLU A 189 -1.05 -25.03 53.18
N TRP A 190 -2.18 -24.46 52.78
CA TRP A 190 -3.11 -25.09 51.86
C TRP A 190 -3.12 -24.38 50.53
N THR A 191 -2.89 -25.10 49.44
CA THR A 191 -2.93 -24.60 48.07
C THR A 191 -4.30 -24.89 47.48
N PHE A 192 -4.99 -23.82 47.14
CA PHE A 192 -6.29 -23.83 46.49
C PHE A 192 -6.12 -23.58 45.00
N ALA A 193 -6.50 -24.50 44.18
CA ALA A 193 -6.47 -24.38 42.74
C ALA A 193 -7.88 -24.46 42.16
N VAL A 194 -8.14 -23.57 41.22
CA VAL A 194 -9.33 -23.61 40.37
C VAL A 194 -8.89 -23.61 38.93
N ALA A 195 -9.44 -24.52 38.15
CA ALA A 195 -9.13 -24.67 36.74
C ALA A 195 -10.39 -24.59 35.88
N SER A 196 -10.29 -24.00 34.72
CA SER A 196 -11.34 -24.01 33.73
C SER A 196 -10.78 -24.27 32.34
N ALA A 197 -11.54 -25.05 31.55
CA ALA A 197 -11.19 -25.34 30.16
C ALA A 197 -11.19 -24.05 29.32
N ARG A 198 -10.12 -23.84 28.57
CA ARG A 198 -9.93 -22.64 27.71
C ARG A 198 -10.72 -22.69 26.41
N GLY A 199 -11.37 -23.81 26.09
CA GLY A 199 -12.06 -23.94 24.81
C GLY A 199 -13.08 -22.85 24.54
N GLU A 200 -13.87 -22.47 25.57
CA GLU A 200 -14.83 -21.38 25.46
C GLU A 200 -14.13 -20.02 25.28
N LEU A 201 -13.06 -19.77 26.03
CA LEU A 201 -12.24 -18.56 25.92
C LEU A 201 -11.65 -18.42 24.50
N ASP A 202 -11.02 -19.48 24.00
CA ASP A 202 -10.39 -19.50 22.68
C ASP A 202 -11.43 -19.34 21.54
N TYR A 203 -12.62 -19.91 21.72
CA TYR A 203 -13.74 -19.72 20.80
C TYR A 203 -14.21 -18.25 20.77
N GLN A 204 -14.37 -17.62 21.93
CA GLN A 204 -14.75 -16.21 22.03
C GLN A 204 -13.70 -15.30 21.40
N ILE A 205 -12.42 -15.52 21.68
CA ILE A 205 -11.29 -14.78 21.07
C ILE A 205 -11.31 -14.93 19.54
N THR A 206 -11.45 -16.15 19.04
CA THR A 206 -11.50 -16.42 17.59
C THR A 206 -12.68 -15.74 16.93
N ARG A 207 -13.83 -15.75 17.57
CA ARG A 207 -15.05 -15.07 17.09
C ARG A 207 -14.87 -13.55 17.03
N ILE A 208 -14.30 -12.94 18.07
CA ILE A 208 -13.99 -11.52 18.12
C ILE A 208 -13.00 -11.14 16.99
N ARG A 209 -11.93 -11.90 16.83
CA ARG A 209 -10.95 -11.71 15.75
C ARG A 209 -11.58 -11.79 14.37
N SER A 210 -12.44 -12.77 14.15
CA SER A 210 -13.16 -12.91 12.89
C SER A 210 -14.04 -11.68 12.59
N ILE A 211 -14.80 -11.21 13.57
CA ILE A 211 -15.63 -10.00 13.44
C ILE A 211 -14.74 -8.77 13.13
N LEU A 212 -13.63 -8.61 13.84
CA LEU A 212 -12.69 -7.52 13.61
C LEU A 212 -12.13 -7.54 12.20
N ILE A 213 -11.61 -8.69 11.75
CA ILE A 213 -11.01 -8.84 10.42
C ILE A 213 -12.03 -8.46 9.34
N TRP A 214 -13.25 -8.99 9.40
CA TRP A 214 -14.28 -8.69 8.41
C TRP A 214 -14.74 -7.23 8.46
N SER A 215 -14.87 -6.66 9.66
CA SER A 215 -15.25 -5.25 9.84
C SER A 215 -14.19 -4.30 9.28
N PHE A 216 -12.91 -4.54 9.59
CA PHE A 216 -11.80 -3.74 9.08
C PHE A 216 -11.59 -3.93 7.59
N ALA A 217 -11.79 -5.13 7.05
CA ALA A 217 -11.75 -5.41 5.62
C ALA A 217 -12.86 -4.64 4.88
N ALA A 218 -14.08 -4.68 5.39
CA ALA A 218 -15.20 -3.93 4.81
C ALA A 218 -14.97 -2.41 4.87
N LEU A 219 -14.50 -1.91 6.01
CA LEU A 219 -14.15 -0.49 6.19
C LEU A 219 -13.03 -0.07 5.23
N GLY A 220 -11.97 -0.87 5.12
CA GLY A 220 -10.84 -0.60 4.22
C GLY A 220 -11.27 -0.57 2.76
N MET A 221 -12.10 -1.53 2.34
CA MET A 221 -12.65 -1.56 1.00
C MET A 221 -13.55 -0.35 0.73
N GLY A 222 -14.38 0.06 1.68
CA GLY A 222 -15.22 1.26 1.59
C GLY A 222 -14.40 2.53 1.43
N LEU A 223 -13.37 2.70 2.26
CA LEU A 223 -12.48 3.87 2.20
C LEU A 223 -11.67 3.92 0.89
N LEU A 224 -11.17 2.77 0.41
CA LEU A 224 -10.46 2.71 -0.87
C LEU A 224 -11.39 3.04 -2.05
N THR A 225 -12.62 2.53 -2.02
CA THR A 225 -13.63 2.84 -3.03
C THR A 225 -13.97 4.34 -3.03
N LEU A 226 -14.16 4.92 -1.84
CA LEU A 226 -14.41 6.35 -1.70
C LEU A 226 -13.23 7.20 -2.21
N ALA A 227 -11.99 6.82 -1.87
CA ALA A 227 -10.78 7.50 -2.35
C ALA A 227 -10.65 7.41 -3.88
N MET A 228 -11.00 6.27 -4.48
CA MET A 228 -11.02 6.09 -5.93
C MET A 228 -12.07 6.99 -6.58
N LEU A 229 -13.28 7.03 -6.03
CA LEU A 229 -14.38 7.86 -6.52
C LEU A 229 -14.01 9.35 -6.44
N GLN A 230 -13.50 9.79 -5.29
CA GLN A 230 -13.05 11.16 -5.07
C GLN A 230 -11.92 11.56 -6.05
N SER A 231 -10.95 10.66 -6.29
CA SER A 231 -9.89 10.90 -7.27
C SER A 231 -10.42 11.00 -8.69
N TRP A 232 -11.42 10.18 -9.04
CA TRP A 232 -12.02 10.18 -10.38
C TRP A 232 -12.85 11.45 -10.63
N TYR A 233 -13.72 11.81 -9.69
CA TYR A 233 -14.53 13.03 -9.80
C TYR A 233 -13.68 14.30 -9.68
N GLY A 234 -12.74 14.37 -8.72
CA GLY A 234 -11.91 15.56 -8.49
C GLY A 234 -10.96 15.89 -9.64
N LEU A 235 -10.50 14.88 -10.41
CA LEU A 235 -9.61 15.08 -11.56
C LEU A 235 -10.37 15.16 -12.91
N SER A 236 -11.68 14.99 -12.91
CA SER A 236 -12.51 15.09 -14.13
C SER A 236 -12.39 16.46 -14.83
N PRO A 237 -12.42 17.60 -14.12
CA PRO A 237 -12.28 18.93 -14.77
C PRO A 237 -10.98 19.11 -15.52
N LEU A 238 -9.86 18.64 -14.94
CA LEU A 238 -8.55 18.70 -15.60
C LEU A 238 -8.48 17.88 -16.89
N ARG A 239 -9.20 16.76 -16.94
CA ARG A 239 -9.32 15.96 -18.17
C ARG A 239 -10.13 16.69 -19.24
N ARG A 240 -11.20 17.41 -18.85
CA ARG A 240 -12.01 18.23 -19.76
C ARG A 240 -11.19 19.36 -20.37
N VAL A 241 -10.44 20.11 -19.56
CA VAL A 241 -9.52 21.15 -20.02
C VAL A 241 -8.48 20.60 -21.00
N ARG A 242 -7.86 19.49 -20.70
CA ARG A 242 -6.92 18.82 -21.60
C ARG A 242 -7.55 18.46 -22.93
N ASN A 243 -8.75 17.89 -22.90
CA ASN A 243 -9.47 17.50 -24.12
C ASN A 243 -9.87 18.72 -24.94
N ALA A 244 -10.32 19.81 -24.29
CA ALA A 244 -10.64 21.06 -24.95
C ALA A 244 -9.41 21.68 -25.66
N ILE A 245 -8.24 21.68 -25.01
CA ILE A 245 -6.98 22.15 -25.64
C ILE A 245 -6.60 21.25 -26.82
N GLN A 246 -6.81 19.94 -26.74
CA GLN A 246 -6.55 19.03 -27.86
C GLN A 246 -7.51 19.28 -29.05
N ALA A 247 -8.79 19.50 -28.77
CA ALA A 247 -9.80 19.83 -29.80
C ALA A 247 -9.47 21.16 -30.51
N MET A 248 -9.03 22.18 -29.78
CA MET A 248 -8.54 23.44 -30.36
C MET A 248 -7.40 23.25 -31.35
N ARG A 249 -6.47 22.36 -31.01
CA ARG A 249 -5.30 22.11 -31.88
C ARG A 249 -5.67 21.35 -33.16
N SER A 250 -6.72 20.50 -33.12
CA SER A 250 -7.14 19.64 -34.25
C SER A 250 -8.29 20.23 -35.07
N GLU A 251 -9.21 20.98 -34.45
CA GLU A 251 -10.49 21.37 -35.06
C GLU A 251 -10.66 22.90 -35.22
N GLY A 252 -9.68 23.72 -34.79
CA GLY A 252 -9.75 25.18 -34.91
C GLY A 252 -10.78 25.84 -34.01
N ALA A 253 -11.19 25.21 -32.93
CA ALA A 253 -12.08 25.79 -31.93
C ALA A 253 -11.36 26.92 -31.17
N ASN A 254 -11.97 28.14 -31.15
CA ASN A 254 -11.26 29.35 -30.72
C ASN A 254 -11.25 29.61 -29.21
N ARG A 255 -12.08 28.95 -28.39
CA ARG A 255 -12.15 29.23 -26.93
C ARG A 255 -12.70 28.05 -26.14
N ILE A 256 -12.25 27.96 -24.86
CA ILE A 256 -12.83 27.06 -23.85
C ILE A 256 -13.99 27.79 -23.17
N SER A 257 -15.22 27.34 -23.39
CA SER A 257 -16.45 27.96 -22.83
C SER A 257 -17.28 27.01 -21.97
N GLU A 258 -16.75 25.85 -21.59
CA GLU A 258 -17.46 24.92 -20.68
C GLU A 258 -17.45 25.46 -19.23
N PRO A 259 -18.53 25.25 -18.45
CA PRO A 259 -18.54 25.57 -17.03
C PRO A 259 -17.53 24.71 -16.28
N LEU A 260 -16.58 25.36 -15.64
CA LEU A 260 -15.49 24.74 -14.91
C LEU A 260 -15.58 25.09 -13.41
N PRO A 261 -15.01 24.29 -12.52
CA PRO A 261 -14.86 24.63 -11.11
C PRO A 261 -14.03 25.92 -10.92
N LEU A 262 -14.35 26.68 -9.86
CA LEU A 262 -13.67 27.92 -9.50
C LEU A 262 -12.15 27.83 -9.43
N GLU A 263 -11.63 26.65 -9.04
CA GLU A 263 -10.19 26.41 -8.91
C GLU A 263 -9.47 26.32 -10.27
N VAL A 264 -10.17 26.06 -11.34
CA VAL A 264 -9.60 25.84 -12.68
C VAL A 264 -9.91 27.05 -13.60
N GLU A 265 -10.92 27.84 -13.27
CA GLU A 265 -11.38 29.00 -14.05
C GLU A 265 -10.24 30.00 -14.32
N PRO A 266 -9.41 30.43 -13.35
CA PRO A 266 -8.32 31.39 -13.60
C PRO A 266 -7.28 30.86 -14.60
N LEU A 267 -7.02 29.55 -14.57
CA LEU A 267 -6.09 28.92 -15.51
C LEU A 267 -6.62 28.93 -16.94
N VAL A 268 -7.93 28.75 -17.10
CA VAL A 268 -8.58 28.77 -18.42
C VAL A 268 -8.68 30.18 -18.97
N GLU A 269 -8.91 31.17 -18.12
CA GLU A 269 -8.87 32.58 -18.52
C GLU A 269 -7.49 32.97 -19.05
N GLU A 270 -6.41 32.58 -18.37
CA GLU A 270 -5.02 32.84 -18.81
C GLU A 270 -4.71 32.15 -20.14
N ILE A 271 -5.17 30.89 -20.31
CA ILE A 271 -5.02 30.17 -21.57
C ILE A 271 -5.78 30.89 -22.70
N ASN A 272 -6.99 31.32 -22.47
CA ASN A 272 -7.79 32.06 -23.46
C ASN A 272 -7.14 33.42 -23.83
N ALA A 273 -6.55 34.12 -22.86
CA ALA A 273 -5.80 35.35 -23.10
C ALA A 273 -4.56 35.12 -23.95
N LEU A 274 -3.77 34.07 -23.67
CA LEU A 274 -2.62 33.68 -24.47
C LEU A 274 -3.01 33.32 -25.91
N LEU A 275 -4.12 32.62 -26.09
CA LEU A 275 -4.63 32.25 -27.42
C LEU A 275 -5.01 33.51 -28.20
N ALA A 276 -5.73 34.44 -27.60
CA ALA A 276 -6.10 35.68 -28.24
C ALA A 276 -4.89 36.51 -28.69
N HIS A 277 -3.85 36.56 -27.84
CA HIS A 277 -2.59 37.25 -28.17
C HIS A 277 -1.86 36.56 -29.32
N THR A 278 -1.79 35.24 -29.36
CA THR A 278 -1.13 34.51 -30.47
C THR A 278 -1.90 34.64 -31.79
N GLU A 279 -3.23 34.71 -31.77
CA GLU A 279 -4.04 34.95 -32.95
C GLU A 279 -3.83 36.38 -33.49
N GLN A 280 -3.75 37.38 -32.62
CA GLN A 280 -3.45 38.76 -33.02
C GLN A 280 -2.07 38.86 -33.67
N GLN A 281 -1.03 38.23 -33.07
CA GLN A 281 0.31 38.23 -33.64
C GLN A 281 0.36 37.54 -35.02
N ALA A 282 -0.37 36.43 -35.17
CA ALA A 282 -0.44 35.75 -36.45
C ALA A 282 -1.13 36.59 -37.56
N GLU A 283 -2.18 37.34 -37.20
CA GLU A 283 -2.87 38.21 -38.11
C GLU A 283 -2.01 39.42 -38.49
N GLU A 284 -1.32 40.03 -37.54
CA GLU A 284 -0.34 41.10 -37.81
C GLU A 284 0.79 40.61 -38.74
N ALA A 285 1.33 39.41 -38.51
CA ALA A 285 2.33 38.81 -39.37
C ALA A 285 1.82 38.55 -40.80
N ARG A 286 0.56 38.09 -40.95
CA ARG A 286 -0.08 37.91 -42.26
C ARG A 286 -0.24 39.24 -43.00
N MET A 287 -0.71 40.29 -42.29
CA MET A 287 -0.85 41.60 -42.88
C MET A 287 0.52 42.17 -43.33
N HIS A 288 1.57 42.05 -42.50
CA HIS A 288 2.92 42.45 -42.85
C HIS A 288 3.46 41.68 -44.06
N ALA A 289 3.26 40.36 -44.12
CA ALA A 289 3.66 39.56 -45.26
C ALA A 289 2.89 39.94 -46.55
N GLY A 290 1.57 40.20 -46.44
CA GLY A 290 0.74 40.68 -47.53
C GLY A 290 1.20 42.07 -48.08
N ASN A 291 1.46 43.01 -47.17
CA ASN A 291 1.96 44.33 -47.52
C ASN A 291 3.35 44.25 -48.17
N LEU A 292 4.26 43.43 -47.66
CA LEU A 292 5.59 43.21 -48.24
C LEU A 292 5.50 42.58 -49.62
N ALA A 293 4.62 41.57 -49.80
CA ALA A 293 4.39 40.95 -51.10
C ALA A 293 3.86 41.94 -52.14
N HIS A 294 2.95 42.84 -51.73
CA HIS A 294 2.41 43.89 -52.61
C HIS A 294 3.47 44.95 -52.94
N ALA A 295 4.26 45.40 -51.95
CA ALA A 295 5.35 46.37 -52.13
C ALA A 295 6.46 45.83 -53.03
N LEU A 296 6.74 44.53 -53.01
CA LEU A 296 7.74 43.88 -53.86
C LEU A 296 7.19 43.62 -55.30
N LYS A 297 5.90 43.27 -55.42
CA LYS A 297 5.29 42.95 -56.73
C LYS A 297 5.35 44.11 -57.73
N THR A 298 5.16 45.34 -57.28
CA THR A 298 5.14 46.50 -58.14
C THR A 298 6.49 46.76 -58.79
N PRO A 299 7.61 46.90 -58.08
CA PRO A 299 8.93 47.14 -58.67
C PRO A 299 9.43 45.91 -59.48
N LEU A 300 9.10 44.67 -59.02
CA LEU A 300 9.43 43.48 -59.79
C LEU A 300 8.68 43.44 -61.15
N THR A 301 7.42 43.88 -61.23
CA THR A 301 6.66 43.97 -62.46
C THR A 301 7.29 44.99 -63.42
N VAL A 302 7.72 46.16 -62.85
CA VAL A 302 8.41 47.20 -63.69
C VAL A 302 9.73 46.68 -64.23
N LEU A 303 10.53 46.03 -63.38
CA LEU A 303 11.81 45.45 -63.81
C LEU A 303 11.63 44.31 -64.85
N THR A 304 10.61 43.47 -64.68
CA THR A 304 10.30 42.39 -65.61
C THR A 304 9.87 42.91 -66.97
N ASN A 305 8.98 43.94 -66.98
CA ASN A 305 8.52 44.58 -68.18
C ASN A 305 9.65 45.27 -68.91
N ALA A 306 10.51 46.02 -68.21
CA ALA A 306 11.68 46.65 -68.81
C ALA A 306 12.72 45.68 -69.37
N ALA A 307 12.95 44.58 -68.74
CA ALA A 307 13.81 43.47 -69.19
C ALA A 307 13.23 42.83 -70.45
N THR A 308 11.95 42.59 -70.51
CA THR A 308 11.25 41.95 -71.64
C THR A 308 11.23 42.88 -72.84
N ALA A 309 11.13 44.21 -72.62
CA ALA A 309 11.17 45.21 -73.65
C ALA A 309 12.55 45.55 -74.14
N HIS A 310 13.65 44.96 -73.61
CA HIS A 310 15.08 45.28 -73.92
C HIS A 310 15.35 46.76 -73.77
N ASP A 311 14.85 47.44 -72.74
CA ASP A 311 14.97 48.85 -72.49
C ASP A 311 16.48 49.20 -72.24
N PRO A 312 17.12 50.10 -73.03
CA PRO A 312 18.50 50.47 -72.84
C PRO A 312 18.84 51.14 -71.50
N LYS A 313 17.83 51.54 -70.75
CA LYS A 313 17.91 52.12 -69.38
C LYS A 313 17.65 51.13 -68.25
N LEU A 314 17.67 49.84 -68.57
CA LEU A 314 17.38 48.77 -67.59
C LEU A 314 18.32 48.86 -66.34
N SER A 315 19.61 49.21 -66.54
CA SER A 315 20.58 49.37 -65.44
C SER A 315 20.19 50.45 -64.45
N ASP A 316 19.76 51.59 -64.93
CA ASP A 316 19.37 52.74 -64.12
C ASP A 316 18.02 52.43 -63.39
N LEU A 317 17.09 51.71 -64.04
CA LEU A 317 15.84 51.26 -63.48
C LEU A 317 16.05 50.26 -62.32
N VAL A 318 16.97 49.29 -62.53
CA VAL A 318 17.36 48.34 -61.47
C VAL A 318 17.93 49.07 -60.26
N CYS A 319 18.86 50.00 -60.45
CA CYS A 319 19.41 50.79 -59.34
C CYS A 319 18.35 51.61 -58.59
N ARG A 320 17.41 52.20 -59.30
CA ARG A 320 16.33 52.98 -58.71
C ARG A 320 15.33 52.16 -57.95
N GLU A 321 14.84 51.06 -58.53
CA GLU A 321 13.89 50.21 -57.88
C GLU A 321 14.47 49.45 -56.68
N THR A 322 15.73 48.98 -56.73
CA THR A 322 16.44 48.39 -55.58
C THR A 322 16.58 49.38 -54.42
N LYS A 323 16.80 50.66 -54.71
CA LYS A 323 16.95 51.73 -53.73
C LYS A 323 15.60 52.05 -53.06
N THR A 324 14.47 51.84 -53.77
CA THR A 324 13.11 52.01 -53.24
C THR A 324 12.64 50.83 -52.40
N MET A 325 13.27 49.62 -52.58
CA MET A 325 13.01 48.41 -51.84
C MET A 325 13.84 48.31 -50.53
N GLN A 326 14.87 49.11 -50.31
CA GLN A 326 15.60 49.23 -49.05
C GLN A 326 14.93 50.16 -48.06
#